data_c7c9286b919b2266557c49cc10dbbe8a
#
_entry.id   c7c9286b919b2266557c49cc10dbbe8a
#
_cell.length_a   1.000
_cell.length_b   1.000
_cell.length_c   1.000
_cell.angle_alpha   90.00
_cell.angle_beta   90.00
_cell.angle_gamma   90.00
#
_symmetry.space_group_name_H-M   'P 1'
#
loop_
_entity.id
_entity.type
_entity.pdbx_description
1 polymer ?
#
loop_
_entity_poly.entity_id
_entity_poly.type
_entity_poly.pdbx_seq_one_letter_code
_entity_poly.pdbx_strand_id
1 'polypeptide(L)'
;MKTGLLGTVRLLGAIAVLTGLGSEAGAGARNPAKPHAATSPFETAATACFAETILANPTAMKHARAGRWYEAAGVIGFLCRPEVDAMVRAHDGVHGRGTGERYFRTAYTRHLGEQLAGRLQPVLTRQDVASAEPALDRAETTLDKAEILQVGKADE
;
A
#
# COMPACT_ATOMS: atom_id res chain seq x y z
N MET A 1 34.74 34.19 44.89
CA MET A 1 35.88 35.06 44.52
C MET A 1 35.87 35.29 43.03
N LYS A 2 35.88 36.59 42.67
CA LYS A 2 36.10 37.24 41.36
C LYS A 2 34.96 37.14 40.34
N THR A 3 34.01 38.07 40.21
CA THR A 3 34.03 39.48 39.71
C THR A 3 34.81 39.73 38.41
N GLY A 4 34.09 40.23 37.43
CA GLY A 4 34.56 40.87 36.21
C GLY A 4 33.43 41.03 35.22
N LEU A 5 32.85 42.06 35.09
CA LEU A 5 32.99 43.43 34.60
C LEU A 5 32.45 43.57 33.17
N LEU A 6 31.33 44.29 33.07
CA LEU A 6 30.98 45.41 32.18
C LEU A 6 31.54 45.45 30.75
N GLY A 7 30.61 45.57 29.81
CA GLY A 7 30.87 46.01 28.45
C GLY A 7 29.62 46.56 27.80
N THR A 8 29.27 47.80 28.18
CA THR A 8 28.21 48.60 27.56
C THR A 8 28.73 49.20 26.25
N VAL A 9 28.14 48.89 25.11
CA VAL A 9 28.30 49.71 23.91
C VAL A 9 26.91 50.11 23.41
N ARG A 10 26.58 51.33 23.63
CA ARG A 10 25.51 52.07 22.95
C ARG A 10 25.98 52.43 21.55
N LEU A 11 25.24 52.15 20.54
CA LEU A 11 25.33 52.84 19.26
C LEU A 11 23.90 53.17 18.80
N LEU A 12 23.66 54.47 18.82
CA LEU A 12 22.52 55.14 18.19
C LEU A 12 22.71 55.10 16.68
N GLY A 13 21.66 54.82 15.94
CA GLY A 13 21.71 54.93 14.49
C GLY A 13 20.38 54.73 13.81
N ALA A 14 19.74 55.85 13.54
CA ALA A 14 18.90 56.14 12.37
C ALA A 14 17.56 55.39 12.13
N ILE A 15 16.52 56.17 12.31
CA ILE A 15 15.14 56.06 11.80
C ILE A 15 15.15 55.95 10.27
N ALA A 16 14.62 54.88 9.74
CA ALA A 16 14.10 54.84 8.37
C ALA A 16 12.63 54.39 8.41
N VAL A 17 11.76 55.37 8.32
CA VAL A 17 10.33 55.16 8.05
C VAL A 17 10.22 54.74 6.60
N LEU A 18 9.94 53.47 6.36
CA LEU A 18 9.46 52.94 5.08
C LEU A 18 8.04 52.45 5.29
N THR A 19 7.12 53.32 4.92
CA THR A 19 5.74 52.96 4.59
C THR A 19 5.78 52.00 3.41
N GLY A 20 5.64 50.70 3.66
CA GLY A 20 5.55 49.64 2.67
C GLY A 20 4.29 48.84 2.92
N LEU A 21 3.26 49.20 2.17
CA LEU A 21 2.20 48.38 1.61
C LEU A 21 1.90 47.05 2.31
N GLY A 22 0.71 46.98 2.91
CA GLY A 22 0.14 45.78 3.48
C GLY A 22 0.22 44.59 2.54
N SER A 23 1.06 43.64 2.86
CA SER A 23 0.84 42.26 2.46
C SER A 23 -0.19 41.70 3.42
N GLU A 24 -1.44 41.75 3.03
CA GLU A 24 -2.44 40.86 3.57
C GLU A 24 -1.90 39.46 3.33
N ALA A 25 -1.23 38.93 4.37
CA ALA A 25 -1.02 37.50 4.48
C ALA A 25 -2.41 36.87 4.48
N GLY A 26 -2.89 36.55 3.30
CA GLY A 26 -4.04 35.70 3.13
C GLY A 26 -3.80 34.45 3.95
N ALA A 27 -4.42 34.42 5.14
CA ALA A 27 -4.64 33.20 5.87
C ALA A 27 -5.46 32.31 4.92
N GLY A 28 -4.73 31.56 4.04
CA GLY A 28 -5.32 30.56 3.22
C GLY A 28 -6.11 29.67 4.17
N ALA A 29 -7.42 29.77 4.11
CA ALA A 29 -8.32 28.90 4.82
C ALA A 29 -7.86 27.48 4.47
N ARG A 30 -7.11 26.87 5.40
CA ARG A 30 -6.80 25.44 5.31
C ARG A 30 -8.17 24.79 5.37
N ASN A 31 -8.69 24.43 4.19
CA ASN A 31 -9.85 23.55 4.12
C ASN A 31 -9.51 22.38 5.05
N PRO A 32 -10.30 22.13 6.10
CA PRO A 32 -10.05 20.99 6.96
C PRO A 32 -10.07 19.77 6.04
N ALA A 33 -8.89 19.18 5.84
CA ALA A 33 -8.77 17.97 5.02
C ALA A 33 -9.84 17.01 5.52
N LYS A 34 -10.69 16.53 4.60
CA LYS A 34 -11.76 15.59 4.97
C LYS A 34 -11.10 14.51 5.82
N PRO A 35 -11.67 14.13 6.98
CA PRO A 35 -11.06 13.17 7.90
C PRO A 35 -10.53 11.91 7.22
N HIS A 36 -11.23 11.43 6.21
CA HIS A 36 -10.84 10.29 5.38
C HIS A 36 -9.54 10.53 4.58
N ALA A 37 -9.25 11.75 4.14
CA ALA A 37 -8.01 12.04 3.42
C ALA A 37 -6.77 11.94 4.29
N ALA A 38 -6.90 12.15 5.60
CA ALA A 38 -5.79 12.06 6.55
C ALA A 38 -5.41 10.60 6.89
N THR A 39 -6.36 9.66 6.81
CA THR A 39 -6.14 8.23 7.09
C THR A 39 -5.78 7.43 5.85
N SER A 40 -6.18 7.89 4.66
CA SER A 40 -6.02 7.19 3.38
C SER A 40 -4.59 6.73 3.05
N PRO A 41 -3.50 7.48 3.31
CA PRO A 41 -2.15 6.99 3.07
C PRO A 41 -1.80 5.75 3.88
N PHE A 42 -2.24 5.68 5.13
CA PHE A 42 -1.98 4.54 6.02
C PHE A 42 -2.82 3.32 5.63
N GLU A 43 -4.05 3.50 5.20
CA GLU A 43 -4.88 2.44 4.64
C GLU A 43 -4.26 1.86 3.37
N THR A 44 -3.75 2.74 2.50
CA THR A 44 -3.05 2.35 1.28
C THR A 44 -1.79 1.54 1.58
N ALA A 45 -1.00 1.97 2.57
CA ALA A 45 0.21 1.28 2.99
C ALA A 45 -0.10 -0.10 3.59
N ALA A 46 -1.11 -0.18 4.47
CA ALA A 46 -1.54 -1.46 5.03
C ALA A 46 -2.03 -2.42 3.93
N THR A 47 -2.86 -1.95 3.01
CA THR A 47 -3.35 -2.78 1.89
C THR A 47 -2.22 -3.22 0.95
N ALA A 48 -1.21 -2.37 0.71
CA ALA A 48 -0.04 -2.71 -0.08
C ALA A 48 0.78 -3.82 0.59
N CYS A 49 1.03 -3.71 1.91
CA CYS A 49 1.69 -4.76 2.68
C CYS A 49 0.95 -6.10 2.55
N PHE A 50 -0.36 -6.12 2.74
CA PHE A 50 -1.16 -7.34 2.56
C PHE A 50 -1.00 -7.92 1.15
N ALA A 51 -1.09 -7.09 0.11
CA ALA A 51 -0.98 -7.55 -1.27
C ALA A 51 0.39 -8.16 -1.57
N GLU A 52 1.47 -7.48 -1.20
CA GLU A 52 2.85 -7.95 -1.41
C GLU A 52 3.14 -9.23 -0.63
N THR A 53 2.69 -9.28 0.62
CA THR A 53 2.92 -10.44 1.48
C THR A 53 2.13 -11.67 1.02
N ILE A 54 0.91 -11.50 0.49
CA ILE A 54 0.14 -12.59 -0.12
C ILE A 54 0.91 -13.17 -1.32
N LEU A 55 1.45 -12.33 -2.20
CA LEU A 55 2.23 -12.79 -3.35
C LEU A 55 3.49 -13.57 -2.95
N ALA A 56 4.10 -13.21 -1.82
CA ALA A 56 5.31 -13.86 -1.30
C ALA A 56 5.02 -15.13 -0.48
N ASN A 57 3.77 -15.37 -0.06
CA ASN A 57 3.42 -16.49 0.82
C ASN A 57 2.61 -17.55 0.08
N PRO A 58 3.15 -18.78 -0.11
CA PRO A 58 2.47 -19.84 -0.86
C PRO A 58 1.10 -20.25 -0.31
N THR A 59 0.93 -20.25 1.01
CA THR A 59 -0.34 -20.59 1.65
C THR A 59 -1.39 -19.52 1.42
N ALA A 60 -1.03 -18.24 1.62
CA ALA A 60 -1.91 -17.12 1.35
C ALA A 60 -2.26 -17.04 -0.14
N MET A 61 -1.28 -17.29 -1.03
CA MET A 61 -1.47 -17.33 -2.48
C MET A 61 -2.48 -18.40 -2.90
N LYS A 62 -2.46 -19.58 -2.28
CA LYS A 62 -3.46 -20.62 -2.54
C LYS A 62 -4.89 -20.16 -2.24
N HIS A 63 -5.08 -19.42 -1.15
CA HIS A 63 -6.37 -18.81 -0.83
C HIS A 63 -6.76 -17.72 -1.83
N ALA A 64 -5.81 -16.85 -2.20
CA ALA A 64 -6.03 -15.76 -3.14
C ALA A 64 -6.45 -16.28 -4.53
N ARG A 65 -5.79 -17.31 -5.06
CA ARG A 65 -6.18 -17.99 -6.32
C ARG A 65 -7.56 -18.60 -6.28
N ALA A 66 -8.01 -19.05 -5.12
CA ALA A 66 -9.36 -19.54 -4.91
C ALA A 66 -10.40 -18.43 -4.66
N GLY A 67 -10.03 -17.14 -4.82
CA GLY A 67 -10.89 -15.98 -4.57
C GLY A 67 -11.19 -15.73 -3.09
N ARG A 68 -10.52 -16.42 -2.18
CA ARG A 68 -10.72 -16.33 -0.73
C ARG A 68 -9.78 -15.28 -0.12
N TRP A 69 -10.04 -14.02 -0.46
CA TRP A 69 -9.16 -12.89 -0.13
C TRP A 69 -9.04 -12.65 1.37
N TYR A 70 -10.14 -12.85 2.10
CA TYR A 70 -10.17 -12.64 3.54
C TYR A 70 -9.31 -13.68 4.27
N GLU A 71 -9.39 -14.94 3.88
CA GLU A 71 -8.56 -16.02 4.41
C GLU A 71 -7.09 -15.82 4.03
N ALA A 72 -6.82 -15.38 2.80
CA ALA A 72 -5.46 -15.04 2.38
C ALA A 72 -4.85 -13.96 3.28
N ALA A 73 -5.59 -12.89 3.56
CA ALA A 73 -5.16 -11.83 4.48
C ALA A 73 -4.99 -12.36 5.91
N GLY A 74 -5.87 -13.23 6.38
CA GLY A 74 -5.82 -13.84 7.71
C GLY A 74 -4.53 -14.62 7.97
N VAL A 75 -4.05 -15.38 6.96
CA VAL A 75 -2.82 -16.17 7.06
C VAL A 75 -1.59 -15.30 7.35
N ILE A 76 -1.55 -14.07 6.82
CA ILE A 76 -0.35 -13.21 6.86
C ILE A 76 -0.53 -11.95 7.71
N GLY A 77 -1.68 -11.79 8.35
CA GLY A 77 -2.07 -10.54 9.03
C GLY A 77 -1.07 -10.06 10.09
N PHE A 78 -0.38 -10.98 10.75
CA PHE A 78 0.63 -10.62 11.74
C PHE A 78 1.89 -9.97 11.12
N LEU A 79 2.19 -10.25 9.86
CA LEU A 79 3.34 -9.69 9.14
C LEU A 79 3.13 -8.21 8.80
N CYS A 80 1.87 -7.80 8.56
CA CYS A 80 1.50 -6.43 8.24
C CYS A 80 1.05 -5.62 9.49
N ARG A 81 1.35 -6.12 10.69
CA ARG A 81 0.96 -5.46 11.92
C ARG A 81 1.50 -4.02 12.06
N PRO A 82 2.74 -3.71 11.71
CA PRO A 82 3.25 -2.34 11.80
C PRO A 82 2.41 -1.32 11.00
N GLU A 83 2.01 -1.65 9.78
CA GLU A 83 1.21 -0.80 8.90
C GLU A 83 -0.23 -0.66 9.43
N VAL A 84 -0.80 -1.76 9.90
CA VAL A 84 -2.13 -1.76 10.55
C VAL A 84 -2.11 -0.89 11.79
N ASP A 85 -1.11 -1.04 12.67
CA ASP A 85 -0.98 -0.22 13.88
C ASP A 85 -0.77 1.27 13.54
N ALA A 86 -0.06 1.59 12.46
CA ALA A 86 0.08 2.96 11.98
C ALA A 86 -1.25 3.53 11.51
N MET A 87 -2.04 2.76 10.78
CA MET A 87 -3.38 3.13 10.34
C MET A 87 -4.33 3.34 11.53
N VAL A 88 -4.31 2.45 12.52
CA VAL A 88 -5.11 2.55 13.75
C VAL A 88 -4.77 3.83 14.50
N ARG A 89 -3.47 4.14 14.69
CA ARG A 89 -3.03 5.37 15.36
C ARG A 89 -3.44 6.63 14.58
N ALA A 90 -3.32 6.62 13.27
CA ALA A 90 -3.73 7.75 12.44
C ALA A 90 -5.24 8.00 12.56
N HIS A 91 -6.03 6.94 12.57
CA HIS A 91 -7.47 7.04 12.74
C HIS A 91 -7.83 7.56 14.14
N ASP A 92 -7.17 7.08 15.19
CA ASP A 92 -7.34 7.57 16.56
C ASP A 92 -7.00 9.06 16.69
N GLY A 93 -5.98 9.52 15.98
CA GLY A 93 -5.58 10.93 15.96
C GLY A 93 -6.63 11.85 15.35
N VAL A 94 -7.41 11.35 14.41
CA VAL A 94 -8.45 12.12 13.70
C VAL A 94 -9.82 12.01 14.39
N HIS A 95 -10.17 10.81 14.84
CA HIS A 95 -11.54 10.49 15.29
C HIS A 95 -11.64 10.23 16.80
N GLY A 96 -10.52 10.25 17.51
CA GLY A 96 -10.45 9.99 18.94
C GLY A 96 -10.01 8.56 19.31
N ARG A 97 -9.46 8.42 20.50
CA ARG A 97 -8.88 7.17 21.01
C ARG A 97 -9.85 5.98 20.95
N GLY A 98 -9.34 4.83 20.50
CA GLY A 98 -10.07 3.56 20.44
C GLY A 98 -11.00 3.45 19.23
N THR A 99 -11.12 4.50 18.41
CA THR A 99 -11.92 4.45 17.19
C THR A 99 -11.20 3.69 16.08
N GLY A 100 -9.87 3.76 16.02
CA GLY A 100 -9.04 3.12 15.00
C GLY A 100 -9.11 1.60 15.05
N GLU A 101 -9.05 1.00 16.24
CA GLU A 101 -9.21 -0.44 16.40
C GLU A 101 -10.61 -0.92 15.96
N ARG A 102 -11.64 -0.15 16.30
CA ARG A 102 -13.00 -0.44 15.83
C ARG A 102 -13.09 -0.33 14.31
N TYR A 103 -12.54 0.73 13.74
CA TYR A 103 -12.47 0.93 12.29
C TYR A 103 -11.79 -0.23 11.60
N PHE A 104 -10.62 -0.64 12.07
CA PHE A 104 -9.90 -1.80 11.54
C PHE A 104 -10.77 -3.05 11.52
N ARG A 105 -11.37 -3.42 12.65
CA ARG A 105 -12.17 -4.65 12.75
C ARG A 105 -13.46 -4.65 11.95
N THR A 106 -14.00 -3.50 11.62
CA THR A 106 -15.32 -3.40 10.98
C THR A 106 -15.24 -2.90 9.54
N ALA A 107 -14.86 -1.63 9.35
CA ALA A 107 -14.91 -1.00 8.05
C ALA A 107 -13.73 -1.42 7.16
N TYR A 108 -12.50 -1.32 7.67
CA TYR A 108 -11.31 -1.63 6.88
C TYR A 108 -11.28 -3.10 6.45
N THR A 109 -11.46 -4.04 7.37
CA THR A 109 -11.43 -5.47 7.03
C THR A 109 -12.52 -5.88 6.04
N ARG A 110 -13.69 -5.23 6.08
CA ARG A 110 -14.77 -5.48 5.13
C ARG A 110 -14.36 -5.11 3.69
N HIS A 111 -13.66 -4.00 3.51
CA HIS A 111 -13.21 -3.53 2.21
C HIS A 111 -11.88 -4.13 1.76
N LEU A 112 -11.08 -4.65 2.69
CA LEU A 112 -9.77 -5.21 2.40
C LEU A 112 -9.84 -6.32 1.34
N GLY A 113 -10.82 -7.22 1.45
CA GLY A 113 -11.01 -8.30 0.48
C GLY A 113 -11.25 -7.80 -0.94
N GLU A 114 -12.10 -6.78 -1.10
CA GLU A 114 -12.39 -6.14 -2.39
C GLU A 114 -11.16 -5.45 -2.97
N GLN A 115 -10.41 -4.73 -2.13
CA GLN A 115 -9.19 -4.04 -2.54
C GLN A 115 -8.09 -5.02 -2.95
N LEU A 116 -7.95 -6.13 -2.24
CA LEU A 116 -7.01 -7.20 -2.60
C LEU A 116 -7.42 -7.87 -3.91
N ALA A 117 -8.71 -8.18 -4.09
CA ALA A 117 -9.23 -8.70 -5.35
C ALA A 117 -8.88 -7.77 -6.52
N GLY A 118 -9.21 -6.49 -6.41
CA GLY A 118 -8.93 -5.51 -7.46
C GLY A 118 -7.45 -5.39 -7.82
N ARG A 119 -6.54 -5.54 -6.85
CA ARG A 119 -5.09 -5.44 -7.05
C ARG A 119 -4.47 -6.74 -7.57
N LEU A 120 -4.85 -7.87 -7.02
CA LEU A 120 -4.14 -9.14 -7.22
C LEU A 120 -4.75 -9.99 -8.32
N GLN A 121 -6.06 -9.97 -8.52
CA GLN A 121 -6.71 -10.78 -9.54
C GLN A 121 -6.14 -10.56 -10.95
N PRO A 122 -5.87 -9.33 -11.43
CA PRO A 122 -5.24 -9.13 -12.73
C PRO A 122 -3.82 -9.69 -12.82
N VAL A 123 -3.08 -9.70 -11.71
CA VAL A 123 -1.71 -10.25 -11.64
C VAL A 123 -1.76 -11.76 -11.71
N LEU A 124 -2.64 -12.39 -10.95
CA LEU A 124 -2.82 -13.85 -10.91
C LEU A 124 -3.28 -14.39 -12.25
N THR A 125 -4.27 -13.76 -12.89
CA THR A 125 -4.74 -14.15 -14.22
C THR A 125 -3.62 -14.11 -15.27
N ARG A 126 -2.78 -13.07 -15.24
CA ARG A 126 -1.63 -12.98 -16.16
C ARG A 126 -0.60 -14.08 -15.91
N GLN A 127 -0.33 -14.41 -14.64
CA GLN A 127 0.58 -15.50 -14.30
C GLN A 127 0.06 -16.85 -14.76
N ASP A 128 -1.23 -17.11 -14.63
CA ASP A 128 -1.86 -18.34 -15.06
C ASP A 128 -1.81 -18.50 -16.59
N VAL A 129 -2.08 -17.43 -17.35
CA VAL A 129 -1.94 -17.41 -18.82
C VAL A 129 -0.49 -17.67 -19.24
N ALA A 130 0.47 -16.93 -18.68
CA ALA A 130 1.89 -17.10 -18.99
C ALA A 130 2.42 -18.51 -18.63
N SER A 131 1.82 -19.17 -17.64
CA SER A 131 2.19 -20.53 -17.26
C SER A 131 1.57 -21.59 -18.17
N ALA A 132 0.47 -21.28 -18.86
CA ALA A 132 -0.24 -22.18 -19.75
C ALA A 132 0.39 -22.25 -21.17
N GLU A 133 0.97 -21.13 -21.65
CA GLU A 133 1.58 -21.07 -23.00
C GLU A 133 2.64 -22.16 -23.26
N PRO A 134 3.66 -22.38 -22.39
CA PRO A 134 4.67 -23.40 -22.65
C PRO A 134 4.13 -24.85 -22.56
N ALA A 135 2.98 -25.05 -21.97
CA ALA A 135 2.34 -26.35 -21.90
C ALA A 135 1.62 -26.72 -23.21
N LEU A 136 1.07 -25.72 -23.90
CA LEU A 136 0.43 -25.90 -25.21
C LEU A 136 1.48 -26.21 -26.28
N ASP A 137 2.59 -25.49 -26.34
CA ASP A 137 3.69 -25.77 -27.28
C ASP A 137 4.26 -27.18 -27.13
N ARG A 138 4.36 -27.65 -25.87
CA ARG A 138 4.86 -29.02 -25.62
C ARG A 138 3.85 -30.09 -26.03
N ALA A 139 2.55 -29.82 -25.90
CA ALA A 139 1.50 -30.74 -26.32
C ALA A 139 1.43 -30.88 -27.84
N GLU A 140 1.56 -29.79 -28.61
CA GLU A 140 1.63 -29.80 -30.07
C GLU A 140 2.85 -30.59 -30.56
N THR A 141 4.02 -30.34 -29.99
CA THR A 141 5.26 -31.04 -30.37
C THR A 141 5.17 -32.55 -30.12
N THR A 142 4.43 -32.98 -29.08
CA THR A 142 4.26 -34.43 -28.80
C THR A 142 3.29 -35.10 -29.74
N LEU A 143 2.24 -34.40 -30.20
CA LEU A 143 1.29 -34.89 -31.17
C LEU A 143 1.93 -35.08 -32.55
N ASP A 144 2.68 -34.11 -33.05
CA ASP A 144 3.41 -34.19 -34.31
C ASP A 144 4.40 -35.37 -34.31
N LYS A 145 5.10 -35.60 -33.21
CA LYS A 145 6.04 -36.70 -33.08
C LYS A 145 5.36 -38.08 -33.06
N ALA A 146 4.17 -38.17 -32.49
CA ALA A 146 3.38 -39.41 -32.44
C ALA A 146 2.83 -39.77 -33.82
N GLU A 147 2.41 -38.77 -34.60
CA GLU A 147 1.90 -38.97 -35.98
C GLU A 147 2.99 -39.42 -36.93
N ILE A 148 4.18 -38.87 -36.89
CA ILE A 148 5.32 -39.29 -37.69
C ILE A 148 5.74 -40.75 -37.43
N LEU A 149 5.65 -41.20 -36.18
CA LEU A 149 5.98 -42.57 -35.78
C LEU A 149 4.96 -43.60 -36.30
N GLN A 150 3.71 -43.21 -36.51
CA GLN A 150 2.67 -44.08 -37.02
C GLN A 150 2.73 -44.27 -38.53
N VAL A 151 3.10 -43.23 -39.29
CA VAL A 151 3.27 -43.28 -40.75
C VAL A 151 4.46 -44.16 -41.14
N GLY A 152 5.53 -44.17 -40.38
CA GLY A 152 6.72 -45.01 -40.65
C GLY A 152 6.55 -46.50 -40.44
N LYS A 153 5.45 -46.92 -39.78
CA LYS A 153 5.19 -48.34 -39.48
C LYS A 153 4.24 -49.02 -40.49
N ALA A 154 3.67 -48.26 -41.41
CA ALA A 154 2.69 -48.79 -42.38
C ALA A 154 3.37 -49.25 -43.68
N ASP A 155 4.68 -49.04 -43.89
CA ASP A 155 5.45 -49.35 -45.11
C ASP A 155 6.40 -50.59 -44.97
N GLU A 156 6.31 -51.37 -43.88
CA GLU A 156 7.01 -52.65 -43.70
C GLU A 156 6.02 -53.84 -43.73
#